data_10670b951d9c1d7aefe9562cb6c06580
#
_entry.id   10670b951d9c1d7aefe9562cb6c06580
#
_cell.length_a   1.000
_cell.length_b   1.000
_cell.length_c   1.000
_cell.angle_alpha   90.00
_cell.angle_beta   90.00
_cell.angle_gamma   90.00
#
_symmetry.space_group_name_H-M   'P 1'
#
loop_
_entity.id
_entity.type
_entity.pdbx_description
1 polymer ?
#
loop_
_entity_poly.entity_id
_entity_poly.type
_entity_poly.pdbx_seq_one_letter_code
_entity_poly.pdbx_strand_id
1 'polypeptide(L)'
;MNNREFDRCMRRMQKGDKTGLKEIYEAYISYIYAVIRGVVKNKENAEDLTAEFFIKLWNMADQYKAGSGHKTWMTVIARNMAIDFMRKAGREQLTEEVPEASAADTAAGIADSMENE
;
A
#
# COMPACT_ATOMS: atom_id res chain seq x y z
N MET A 1 7.44 -12.00 -11.07
CA MET A 1 6.21 -12.77 -10.74
C MET A 1 5.11 -12.34 -11.67
N ASN A 2 4.46 -13.30 -12.31
CA ASN A 2 3.36 -12.98 -13.22
C ASN A 2 2.02 -13.01 -12.47
N ASN A 3 0.93 -12.66 -13.16
CA ASN A 3 -0.37 -12.59 -12.52
C ASN A 3 -0.81 -13.92 -11.94
N ARG A 4 -0.53 -15.01 -12.64
CA ARG A 4 -0.94 -16.33 -12.19
C ARG A 4 -0.22 -16.72 -10.90
N GLU A 5 1.08 -16.44 -10.83
CA GLU A 5 1.86 -16.74 -9.65
C GLU A 5 1.40 -15.89 -8.46
N PHE A 6 1.11 -14.64 -8.73
CA PHE A 6 0.62 -13.74 -7.69
C PHE A 6 -0.73 -14.22 -7.16
N ASP A 7 -1.64 -14.59 -8.06
CA ASP A 7 -2.97 -15.08 -7.67
C ASP A 7 -2.84 -16.33 -6.80
N ARG A 8 -1.90 -17.20 -7.13
CA ARG A 8 -1.66 -18.41 -6.35
C ARG A 8 -1.19 -18.06 -4.95
N CYS A 9 -0.26 -17.11 -4.85
CA CYS A 9 0.24 -16.67 -3.54
C CYS A 9 -0.89 -16.05 -2.70
N MET A 10 -1.74 -15.25 -3.33
CA MET A 10 -2.85 -14.62 -2.61
C MET A 10 -3.83 -15.66 -2.09
N ARG A 11 -4.09 -16.70 -2.88
CA ARG A 11 -4.98 -17.76 -2.41
C ARG A 11 -4.40 -18.50 -1.21
N ARG A 12 -3.07 -18.71 -1.21
CA ARG A 12 -2.41 -19.32 -0.06
C ARG A 12 -2.53 -18.42 1.17
N MET A 13 -2.35 -17.11 0.99
CA MET A 13 -2.50 -16.16 2.08
C MET A 13 -3.92 -16.16 2.64
N GLN A 14 -4.91 -16.27 1.76
CA GLN A 14 -6.31 -16.32 2.20
C GLN A 14 -6.60 -17.54 3.05
N LYS A 15 -5.79 -18.58 2.91
CA LYS A 15 -5.90 -19.78 3.72
C LYS A 15 -5.01 -19.74 4.96
N GLY A 16 -4.35 -18.63 5.20
CA GLY A 16 -3.46 -18.49 6.35
C GLY A 16 -2.04 -18.99 6.13
N ASP A 17 -1.66 -19.26 4.89
CA ASP A 17 -0.33 -19.76 4.57
C ASP A 17 0.62 -18.59 4.32
N LYS A 18 1.52 -18.36 5.27
CA LYS A 18 2.45 -17.24 5.24
C LYS A 18 3.50 -17.37 4.14
N THR A 19 3.70 -18.56 3.59
CA THR A 19 4.68 -18.71 2.51
C THR A 19 4.26 -17.94 1.27
N GLY A 20 2.95 -17.74 1.06
CA GLY A 20 2.47 -16.90 -0.03
C GLY A 20 2.93 -15.46 0.13
N LEU A 21 2.83 -14.94 1.34
CA LEU A 21 3.29 -13.58 1.62
C LEU A 21 4.80 -13.47 1.44
N LYS A 22 5.54 -14.48 1.89
CA LYS A 22 6.99 -14.46 1.77
C LYS A 22 7.42 -14.37 0.31
N GLU A 23 6.78 -15.11 -0.57
CA GLU A 23 7.13 -15.08 -2.00
C GLU A 23 6.85 -13.71 -2.61
N ILE A 24 5.73 -13.10 -2.25
CA ILE A 24 5.39 -11.77 -2.75
C ILE A 24 6.38 -10.74 -2.20
N TYR A 25 6.72 -10.86 -0.93
CA TYR A 25 7.68 -9.98 -0.28
C TYR A 25 9.03 -10.01 -1.03
N GLU A 26 9.54 -11.22 -1.27
CA GLU A 26 10.83 -11.35 -1.93
C GLU A 26 10.80 -10.82 -3.36
N ALA A 27 9.69 -10.98 -4.04
CA ALA A 27 9.56 -10.52 -5.42
C ALA A 27 9.41 -9.01 -5.52
N TYR A 28 8.75 -8.38 -4.56
CA TYR A 28 8.33 -6.99 -4.71
C TYR A 28 8.82 -5.99 -3.68
N ILE A 29 9.62 -6.43 -2.69
CA ILE A 29 10.03 -5.48 -1.64
C ILE A 29 10.78 -4.28 -2.22
N SER A 30 11.68 -4.50 -3.16
CA SER A 30 12.44 -3.40 -3.75
C SER A 30 11.54 -2.46 -4.54
N TYR A 31 10.58 -3.03 -5.25
CA TYR A 31 9.64 -2.25 -6.04
C TYR A 31 8.76 -1.38 -5.13
N ILE A 32 8.20 -1.97 -4.09
CA ILE A 32 7.34 -1.24 -3.17
C ILE A 32 8.12 -0.16 -2.44
N TYR A 33 9.34 -0.47 -2.02
CA TYR A 33 10.20 0.51 -1.37
C TYR A 33 10.44 1.70 -2.31
N ALA A 34 10.70 1.44 -3.60
CA ALA A 34 10.94 2.51 -4.56
C ALA A 34 9.69 3.38 -4.75
N VAL A 35 8.51 2.77 -4.80
CA VAL A 35 7.26 3.52 -4.91
C VAL A 35 7.09 4.45 -3.70
N ILE A 36 7.33 3.93 -2.51
CA ILE A 36 7.18 4.71 -1.28
C ILE A 36 8.24 5.81 -1.21
N ARG A 37 9.48 5.51 -1.60
CA ARG A 37 10.56 6.52 -1.64
C ARG A 37 10.26 7.65 -2.61
N GLY A 38 9.45 7.39 -3.61
CA GLY A 38 9.03 8.45 -4.52
C GLY A 38 8.22 9.55 -3.82
N VAL A 39 7.60 9.22 -2.70
CA VAL A 39 6.76 10.14 -1.93
C VAL A 39 7.42 10.51 -0.60
N VAL A 40 7.96 9.52 0.12
CA VAL A 40 8.56 9.72 1.45
C VAL A 40 10.07 9.71 1.30
N LYS A 41 10.70 10.84 1.54
CA LYS A 41 12.13 10.99 1.30
C LYS A 41 13.00 10.52 2.44
N ASN A 42 12.47 10.44 3.64
CA ASN A 42 13.21 9.93 4.78
C ASN A 42 13.33 8.40 4.68
N LYS A 43 14.57 7.91 4.66
CA LYS A 43 14.84 6.51 4.44
C LYS A 43 14.18 5.61 5.49
N GLU A 44 14.31 5.99 6.77
CA GLU A 44 13.77 5.17 7.84
C GLU A 44 12.25 5.09 7.79
N ASN A 45 11.62 6.23 7.51
CA ASN A 45 10.16 6.24 7.38
C ASN A 45 9.70 5.39 6.21
N ALA A 46 10.44 5.45 5.09
CA ALA A 46 10.09 4.64 3.93
C ALA A 46 10.26 3.16 4.21
N GLU A 47 11.29 2.78 4.97
CA GLU A 47 11.48 1.38 5.35
C GLU A 47 10.34 0.89 6.23
N ASP A 48 9.92 1.72 7.20
CA ASP A 48 8.81 1.36 8.08
C ASP A 48 7.52 1.20 7.30
N LEU A 49 7.25 2.11 6.38
CA LEU A 49 6.03 2.04 5.57
C LEU A 49 6.04 0.83 4.64
N THR A 50 7.23 0.46 4.14
CA THR A 50 7.34 -0.73 3.31
C THR A 50 6.97 -1.98 4.10
N ALA A 51 7.45 -2.08 5.34
CA ALA A 51 7.09 -3.20 6.20
C ALA A 51 5.59 -3.20 6.48
N GLU A 52 5.03 -2.03 6.77
CA GLU A 52 3.59 -1.91 7.04
C GLU A 52 2.76 -2.29 5.81
N PHE A 53 3.29 -2.01 4.61
CA PHE A 53 2.59 -2.40 3.39
C PHE A 53 2.35 -3.91 3.35
N PHE A 54 3.37 -4.70 3.68
CA PHE A 54 3.22 -6.16 3.61
C PHE A 54 2.32 -6.70 4.72
N ILE A 55 2.30 -6.05 5.87
CA ILE A 55 1.35 -6.39 6.93
C ILE A 55 -0.08 -6.10 6.45
N LYS A 56 -0.26 -4.93 5.83
CA LYS A 56 -1.56 -4.55 5.29
C LYS A 56 -2.00 -5.51 4.19
N LEU A 57 -1.05 -5.91 3.33
CA LEU A 57 -1.35 -6.86 2.26
C LEU A 57 -1.87 -8.17 2.83
N TRP A 58 -1.24 -8.66 3.88
CA TRP A 58 -1.69 -9.88 4.56
C TRP A 58 -3.13 -9.71 5.06
N ASN A 59 -3.40 -8.58 5.70
CA ASN A 59 -4.72 -8.34 6.29
C ASN A 59 -5.80 -8.11 5.23
N MET A 60 -5.41 -7.68 4.03
CA MET A 60 -6.35 -7.40 2.94
C MET A 60 -6.45 -8.53 1.93
N ALA A 61 -5.81 -9.67 2.18
CA ALA A 61 -5.74 -10.72 1.18
C ALA A 61 -7.12 -11.15 0.67
N ASP A 62 -8.11 -11.17 1.55
CA ASP A 62 -9.45 -11.58 1.18
C ASP A 62 -10.13 -10.60 0.22
N GLN A 63 -9.63 -9.38 0.13
CA GLN A 63 -10.23 -8.37 -0.74
C GLN A 63 -9.66 -8.39 -2.15
N TYR A 64 -8.61 -9.14 -2.37
CA TYR A 64 -7.99 -9.20 -3.68
C TYR A 64 -8.84 -10.02 -4.65
N LYS A 65 -9.00 -9.50 -5.86
CA LYS A 65 -9.73 -10.21 -6.93
C LYS A 65 -8.74 -10.61 -8.01
N ALA A 66 -8.67 -11.90 -8.29
CA ALA A 66 -7.76 -12.43 -9.29
C ALA A 66 -8.01 -11.77 -10.64
N GLY A 67 -6.93 -11.54 -11.37
CA GLY A 67 -7.02 -10.97 -12.70
C GLY A 67 -7.11 -9.47 -12.76
N SER A 68 -6.98 -8.79 -11.62
CA SER A 68 -7.15 -7.34 -11.56
C SER A 68 -5.88 -6.54 -11.87
N GLY A 69 -4.78 -7.19 -12.18
CA GLY A 69 -3.51 -6.48 -12.38
C GLY A 69 -2.86 -6.19 -11.05
N HIS A 70 -2.21 -7.18 -10.51
CA HIS A 70 -1.69 -7.12 -9.13
C HIS A 70 -0.68 -6.00 -8.91
N LYS A 71 0.15 -5.71 -9.89
CA LYS A 71 1.20 -4.73 -9.69
C LYS A 71 0.60 -3.33 -9.55
N THR A 72 -0.38 -3.00 -10.37
CA THR A 72 -1.09 -1.72 -10.26
C THR A 72 -1.82 -1.63 -8.94
N TRP A 73 -2.48 -2.70 -8.53
CA TRP A 73 -3.22 -2.76 -7.27
C TRP A 73 -2.30 -2.48 -6.09
N MET A 74 -1.13 -3.15 -6.05
CA MET A 74 -0.16 -2.95 -4.98
C MET A 74 0.42 -1.54 -5.00
N THR A 75 0.68 -1.01 -6.20
CA THR A 75 1.24 0.33 -6.33
C THR A 75 0.29 1.38 -5.77
N VAL A 76 -1.00 1.24 -6.04
CA VAL A 76 -2.00 2.17 -5.52
C VAL A 76 -2.02 2.13 -3.99
N ILE A 77 -2.01 0.93 -3.42
CA ILE A 77 -2.03 0.80 -1.96
C ILE A 77 -0.78 1.44 -1.34
N ALA A 78 0.40 1.11 -1.88
CA ALA A 78 1.65 1.63 -1.33
C ALA A 78 1.72 3.14 -1.44
N ARG A 79 1.32 3.66 -2.59
CA ARG A 79 1.37 5.09 -2.82
C ARG A 79 0.40 5.84 -1.92
N ASN A 80 -0.79 5.31 -1.74
CA ASN A 80 -1.77 5.93 -0.85
C ASN A 80 -1.29 5.92 0.60
N MET A 81 -0.63 4.85 1.04
CA MET A 81 -0.05 4.80 2.37
C MET A 81 1.01 5.89 2.54
N ALA A 82 1.86 6.07 1.53
CA ALA A 82 2.93 7.06 1.60
C ALA A 82 2.37 8.48 1.61
N ILE A 83 1.38 8.75 0.77
CA ILE A 83 0.74 10.06 0.71
C ILE A 83 0.04 10.37 2.04
N ASP A 84 -0.66 9.39 2.59
CA ASP A 84 -1.35 9.55 3.86
C ASP A 84 -0.36 9.83 4.99
N PHE A 85 0.77 9.13 4.99
CA PHE A 85 1.83 9.38 5.98
C PHE A 85 2.33 10.81 5.89
N MET A 86 2.60 11.30 4.69
CA MET A 86 3.10 12.65 4.51
C MET A 86 2.06 13.69 4.91
N ARG A 87 0.80 13.41 4.65
CA ARG A 87 -0.28 14.31 5.04
C ARG A 87 -0.38 14.42 6.56
N LYS A 88 -0.29 13.30 7.25
CA LYS A 88 -0.34 13.31 8.71
C LYS A 88 0.89 13.98 9.31
N ALA A 89 2.07 13.74 8.74
CA ALA A 89 3.28 14.38 9.22
C ALA A 89 3.21 15.89 9.05
N GLY A 90 2.66 16.33 7.91
CA GLY A 90 2.47 17.76 7.67
C GLY A 90 1.53 18.39 8.67
N ARG A 91 0.44 17.71 9.00
CA ARG A 91 -0.49 18.22 10.00
C ARG A 91 0.13 18.33 11.38
N GLU A 92 0.97 17.38 11.73
CA GLU A 92 1.64 17.40 13.02
C GLU A 92 2.60 18.58 13.12
N GLN A 93 3.25 18.91 12.01
CA GLN A 93 4.16 20.03 12.00
C GLN A 93 3.46 21.37 11.94
N LEU A 94 2.31 21.42 11.31
CA LEU A 94 1.59 22.65 11.09
C LEU A 94 0.28 22.60 11.83
N THR A 95 0.35 22.47 13.11
CA THR A 95 -0.80 22.16 13.89
C THR A 95 -2.03 22.95 13.63
N GLU A 96 -1.90 24.19 13.38
CA GLU A 96 -3.10 24.98 13.17
C GLU A 96 -3.64 24.89 11.81
N GLU A 97 -2.93 24.36 10.92
CA GLU A 97 -3.41 24.33 9.67
C GLU A 97 -4.42 23.47 9.40
N VAL A 98 -4.58 22.75 9.57
CA VAL A 98 -5.47 21.89 9.33
C VAL A 98 -6.23 21.83 8.35
N PRO A 99 -6.47 21.88 7.88
CA PRO A 99 -7.31 21.88 7.04
C PRO A 99 -7.88 20.87 6.55
N GLU A 100 -8.25 20.76 6.59
CA GLU A 100 -8.82 20.09 6.30
C GLU A 100 -8.98 19.58 5.33
N ALA A 101 -8.74 19.98 5.01
CA ALA A 101 -8.80 19.66 4.06
C ALA A 101 -8.51 18.68 3.66
N SER A 102 -8.27 18.81 3.90
CA SER A 102 -7.94 18.14 3.52
C SER A 102 -8.42 17.09 3.46
N ALA A 103 -8.80 17.03 3.90
CA ALA A 103 -9.20 16.10 3.89
C ALA A 103 -9.80 15.54 2.97
N ALA A 104 -10.11 15.90 2.73
CA ALA A 104 -10.55 15.49 2.03
C ALA A 104 -10.42 14.87 1.19
N ASP A 105 -10.01 15.08 1.28
CA ASP A 105 -9.95 14.51 0.51
C ASP A 105 -9.96 13.50 0.23
N THR A 106 -9.94 13.66 0.64
CA THR A 106 -9.94 12.69 0.36
C THR A 106 -10.26 11.87 0.00
N ALA A 107 -10.49 12.02 0.15
CA ALA A 107 -10.81 11.16 -0.28
C ALA A 107 -10.87 10.65 -0.82
N ALA A 108 -10.92 10.95 -0.75
CA ALA A 108 -11.00 10.30 -1.38
C ALA A 108 -10.82 9.76 -1.90
N GLY A 109 -10.77 9.92 -1.59
CA GLY A 109 -10.74 9.18 -2.20
C GLY A 109 -10.61 8.64 -2.62
N ILE A 110 -10.72 8.83 -2.35
CA ILE A 110 -10.79 8.08 -2.72
C ILE A 110 -10.89 7.51 -3.21
N ALA A 111 -11.10 7.65 -3.03
CA ALA A 111 -11.29 6.81 -3.54
C ALA A 111 -11.36 6.32 -4.02
N ASP A 112 -11.46 6.64 -3.67
CA ASP A 112 -11.60 5.92 -4.17
C ASP A 112 -11.52 5.48 -4.72
N SER A 113 -11.58 5.76 -4.45
CA SER A 113 -11.63 4.98 -5.01
C SER A 113 -11.55 4.46 -5.49
N MET A 114 -11.69 4.57 -5.25
CA MET A 114 -11.77 3.73 -5.69
C MET A 114 -11.87 3.32 -6.17
N GLU A 115 -11.96 3.66 -5.92
CA GLU A 115 -12.11 2.93 -6.36
C GLU A 115 -12.04 2.61 -6.89
N ASN A 116 -11.99 2.93 -6.60
CA ASN A 116 -11.89 2.31 -7.06
C ASN A 116 -11.69 2.00 -7.44
N GLU A 117 -11.79 2.27 -7.14
CA GLU A 117 -11.63 1.65 -7.48
C GLU A 117 -11.53 1.30 -7.78
#